data_1af0c21109e1081a85bea90a8cf47a4e
#
_entry.id   1af0c21109e1081a85bea90a8cf47a4e
#
_cell.length_a   1.000
_cell.length_b   1.000
_cell.length_c   1.000
_cell.angle_alpha   90.00
_cell.angle_beta   90.00
_cell.angle_gamma   90.00
#
_symmetry.space_group_name_H-M   'P 1'
#
loop_
_entity.id
_entity.type
_entity.pdbx_description
1 polymer ?
#
loop_
_entity_poly.entity_id
_entity_poly.type
_entity_poly.pdbx_seq_one_letter_code
_entity_poly.pdbx_strand_id
1 'polypeptide(L)'
;VLAAELGERNIRVNCILPGAVFTEINQRAGLGDDETSLARLQGMAPLHALGRIGTTEEIAEAMAYLICAEWTTGAILEVDGGLGLGLT
;
A
#
# COMPACT_ATOMS: atom_id res chain seq x y z
N VAL A 1 19.22 0.90 2.39
CA VAL A 1 20.33 0.71 3.31
C VAL A 1 20.26 -0.66 3.98
N LEU A 2 19.12 -0.97 4.62
CA LEU A 2 18.95 -2.25 5.30
C LEU A 2 19.02 -3.44 4.34
N ALA A 3 18.45 -3.29 3.13
CA ALA A 3 18.50 -4.34 2.13
C ALA A 3 19.95 -4.63 1.71
N ALA A 4 20.75 -3.59 1.54
CA ALA A 4 22.14 -3.75 1.16
C ALA A 4 22.95 -4.45 2.26
N GLU A 5 22.68 -4.09 3.51
CA GLU A 5 23.39 -4.67 4.66
C GLU A 5 23.07 -6.15 4.86
N LEU A 6 21.81 -6.54 4.62
CA LEU A 6 21.35 -7.89 4.90
C LEU A 6 21.45 -8.84 3.71
N GLY A 7 21.82 -8.32 2.53
CA GLY A 7 21.94 -9.13 1.32
C GLY A 7 22.95 -10.26 1.45
N GLU A 8 24.05 -10.02 2.15
CA GLU A 8 25.08 -11.04 2.40
C GLU A 8 24.53 -12.25 3.15
N ARG A 9 23.49 -12.01 3.96
CA ARG A 9 22.84 -13.06 4.73
C ARG A 9 21.67 -13.69 4.01
N ASN A 10 21.49 -13.33 2.73
CA ASN A 10 20.38 -13.79 1.91
C ASN A 10 19.02 -13.39 2.50
N ILE A 11 18.96 -12.22 3.12
CA ILE A 11 17.73 -11.66 3.66
C ILE A 11 17.29 -10.52 2.74
N ARG A 12 16.08 -10.60 2.24
CA ARG A 12 15.50 -9.57 1.37
C ARG A 12 14.65 -8.60 2.19
N VAL A 13 14.75 -7.32 1.87
CA VAL A 13 13.99 -6.27 2.53
C VAL A 13 13.38 -5.38 1.46
N ASN A 14 12.07 -5.33 1.42
CA ASN A 14 11.32 -4.52 0.46
C ASN A 14 10.25 -3.71 1.20
N CYS A 15 9.72 -2.71 0.54
CA CYS A 15 8.73 -1.81 1.12
C CYS A 15 7.56 -1.65 0.17
N ILE A 16 6.36 -1.53 0.72
CA ILE A 16 5.15 -1.21 -0.04
C ILE A 16 4.65 0.15 0.42
N LEU A 17 4.35 1.03 -0.52
CA LEU A 17 3.73 2.32 -0.27
C LEU A 17 2.30 2.27 -0.82
N PRO A 18 1.29 2.03 0.03
CA PRO A 18 -0.10 1.97 -0.45
C PRO A 18 -0.68 3.36 -0.66
N GLY A 19 -1.68 3.45 -1.53
CA GLY A 19 -2.52 4.63 -1.63
C GLY A 19 -3.64 4.57 -0.59
N ALA A 20 -4.79 5.18 -0.90
CA ALA A 20 -5.94 5.10 -0.01
C ALA A 20 -6.59 3.73 -0.11
N VAL A 21 -6.69 3.04 1.01
CA VAL A 21 -7.25 1.68 1.10
C VAL A 21 -8.18 1.63 2.31
N PHE A 22 -9.39 1.14 2.09
CA PHE A 22 -10.32 0.96 3.20
C PHE A 22 -9.92 -0.24 4.04
N THR A 23 -9.72 0.00 5.33
CA THR A 23 -9.40 -1.04 6.31
C THR A 23 -10.19 -0.77 7.58
N GLU A 24 -10.16 -1.73 8.51
CA GLU A 24 -10.80 -1.58 9.81
C GLU A 24 -9.97 -0.83 10.84
N ILE A 25 -8.77 -0.38 10.46
CA ILE A 25 -7.84 0.26 11.39
C ILE A 25 -8.43 1.49 12.08
N ASN A 26 -9.07 2.36 11.31
CA ASN A 26 -9.65 3.59 11.87
C ASN A 26 -10.77 3.29 12.85
N GLN A 27 -11.57 2.29 12.56
CA GLN A 27 -12.65 1.85 13.42
C GLN A 27 -12.09 1.27 14.73
N ARG A 28 -11.08 0.41 14.63
CA ARG A 28 -10.45 -0.20 15.80
C ARG A 28 -9.75 0.83 16.67
N ALA A 29 -9.24 1.90 16.06
CA ALA A 29 -8.59 2.98 16.79
C ALA A 29 -9.58 3.99 17.36
N GLY A 30 -10.88 3.82 17.14
CA GLY A 30 -11.90 4.72 17.63
C GLY A 30 -11.98 6.03 16.86
N LEU A 31 -11.45 6.07 15.64
CA LEU A 31 -11.40 7.28 14.82
C LEU A 31 -12.63 7.50 13.94
N GLY A 32 -13.63 6.64 14.07
CA GLY A 32 -14.87 6.75 13.32
C GLY A 32 -15.50 5.39 13.08
N ASP A 33 -16.72 5.39 12.57
CA ASP A 33 -17.38 4.16 12.17
C ASP A 33 -17.06 3.81 10.72
N ASP A 34 -17.51 2.64 10.25
CA ASP A 34 -17.25 2.17 8.89
C ASP A 34 -17.77 3.13 7.85
N GLU A 35 -18.97 3.67 8.05
CA GLU A 35 -19.59 4.54 7.08
C GLU A 35 -18.84 5.85 6.94
N THR A 36 -18.46 6.47 8.05
CA THR A 36 -17.70 7.72 8.05
C THR A 36 -16.31 7.51 7.46
N SER A 37 -15.64 6.42 7.85
CA SER A 37 -14.31 6.09 7.34
C SER A 37 -14.34 5.84 5.84
N LEU A 38 -15.33 5.09 5.37
CA LEU A 38 -15.47 4.80 3.94
C LEU A 38 -15.75 6.08 3.14
N ALA A 39 -16.64 6.94 3.65
CA ALA A 39 -16.96 8.20 2.96
C ALA A 39 -15.73 9.08 2.83
N ARG A 40 -14.91 9.13 3.87
CA ARG A 40 -13.67 9.91 3.86
C ARG A 40 -12.68 9.37 2.82
N LEU A 41 -12.52 8.05 2.76
CA LEU A 41 -11.63 7.41 1.79
C LEU A 41 -12.17 7.57 0.36
N GLN A 42 -13.47 7.41 0.15
CA GLN A 42 -14.05 7.58 -1.17
C GLN A 42 -13.86 9.00 -1.69
N GLY A 43 -13.79 9.98 -0.81
CA GLY A 43 -13.46 11.36 -1.18
C GLY A 43 -12.06 11.49 -1.77
N MET A 44 -11.18 10.53 -1.53
CA MET A 44 -9.83 10.52 -2.10
C MET A 44 -9.75 9.81 -3.46
N ALA A 45 -10.83 9.15 -3.89
CA ALA A 45 -10.82 8.41 -5.15
C ALA A 45 -10.36 9.26 -6.35
N PRO A 46 -10.83 10.51 -6.52
CA PRO A 46 -10.40 11.31 -7.67
C PRO A 46 -8.92 11.68 -7.68
N LEU A 47 -8.24 11.54 -6.55
CA LEU A 47 -6.81 11.84 -6.45
C LEU A 47 -5.94 10.73 -7.06
N HIS A 48 -6.53 9.55 -7.28
CA HIS A 48 -5.83 8.42 -7.87
C HIS A 48 -6.03 8.43 -9.39
N ALA A 49 -4.96 8.14 -10.13
CA ALA A 49 -5.05 8.09 -11.59
C ALA A 49 -6.07 7.08 -12.05
N LEU A 50 -6.22 5.95 -11.33
CA LEU A 50 -7.19 4.93 -11.64
C LEU A 50 -8.62 5.27 -11.18
N GLY A 51 -8.79 6.41 -10.48
CA GLY A 51 -10.10 6.94 -10.14
C GLY A 51 -10.83 6.22 -9.02
N ARG A 52 -10.13 5.38 -8.26
CA ARG A 52 -10.74 4.66 -7.15
C ARG A 52 -9.72 4.40 -6.05
N ILE A 53 -10.21 4.14 -4.85
CA ILE A 53 -9.35 3.66 -3.77
C ILE A 53 -9.08 2.17 -3.98
N GLY A 54 -8.06 1.65 -3.31
CA GLY A 54 -7.70 0.24 -3.41
C GLY A 54 -8.40 -0.62 -2.38
N THR A 55 -8.13 -1.92 -2.48
CA THR A 55 -8.65 -2.92 -1.55
C THR A 55 -7.50 -3.56 -0.78
N THR A 56 -7.82 -4.15 0.38
CA THR A 56 -6.82 -4.88 1.15
C THR A 56 -6.27 -6.05 0.37
N GLU A 57 -7.09 -6.68 -0.48
CA GLU A 57 -6.67 -7.78 -1.33
C GLU A 57 -5.61 -7.34 -2.34
N GLU A 58 -5.72 -6.13 -2.86
CA GLU A 58 -4.73 -5.61 -3.81
C GLU A 58 -3.38 -5.36 -3.14
N ILE A 59 -3.39 -4.91 -1.89
CA ILE A 59 -2.15 -4.77 -1.12
C ILE A 59 -1.59 -6.16 -0.80
N ALA A 60 -2.44 -7.11 -0.45
CA ALA A 60 -2.01 -8.48 -0.15
C ALA A 60 -1.37 -9.14 -1.38
N GLU A 61 -1.89 -8.90 -2.58
CA GLU A 61 -1.29 -9.40 -3.82
C GLU A 61 0.14 -8.88 -4.00
N ALA A 62 0.35 -7.59 -3.73
CA ALA A 62 1.68 -7.00 -3.83
C ALA A 62 2.63 -7.60 -2.80
N MET A 63 2.15 -7.82 -1.57
CA MET A 63 2.95 -8.47 -0.54
C MET A 63 3.32 -9.90 -0.93
N ALA A 64 2.36 -10.66 -1.47
CA ALA A 64 2.62 -12.02 -1.91
C ALA A 64 3.68 -12.06 -3.01
N TYR A 65 3.64 -11.13 -3.95
CA TYR A 65 4.64 -11.03 -4.98
C TYR A 65 6.03 -10.83 -4.36
N LEU A 66 6.16 -9.88 -3.44
CA LEU A 66 7.46 -9.60 -2.83
C LEU A 66 7.98 -10.75 -1.97
N ILE A 67 7.07 -11.47 -1.30
CA ILE A 67 7.45 -12.65 -0.51
C ILE A 67 8.05 -13.72 -1.40
N CYS A 68 7.50 -13.92 -2.59
CA CYS A 68 7.92 -14.98 -3.50
C CYS A 68 9.01 -14.57 -4.48
N ALA A 69 9.27 -13.28 -4.63
CA ALA A 69 10.22 -12.76 -5.64
C ALA A 69 11.65 -12.84 -5.11
N GLU A 70 12.29 -13.97 -5.29
CA GLU A 70 13.62 -14.26 -4.71
C GLU A 70 14.74 -13.35 -5.20
N TRP A 71 14.59 -12.74 -6.37
CA TRP A 71 15.60 -11.86 -6.97
C TRP A 71 15.30 -10.38 -6.71
N THR A 72 14.39 -10.07 -5.78
CA THR A 72 13.95 -8.70 -5.51
C THR A 72 14.29 -8.31 -4.08
N THR A 73 15.15 -7.30 -3.91
CA THR A 73 15.45 -6.71 -2.61
C THR A 73 15.73 -5.23 -2.79
N GLY A 74 15.45 -4.45 -1.77
CA GLY A 74 15.63 -2.99 -1.81
C GLY A 74 14.57 -2.26 -2.62
N ALA A 75 13.50 -2.95 -3.02
CA ALA A 75 12.46 -2.34 -3.82
C ALA A 75 11.50 -1.52 -2.95
N ILE A 76 11.04 -0.40 -3.53
CA ILE A 76 9.94 0.36 -2.97
C ILE A 76 8.83 0.27 -4.00
N LEU A 77 7.79 -0.47 -3.68
CA LEU A 77 6.69 -0.75 -4.60
C LEU A 77 5.49 0.12 -4.25
N GLU A 78 5.16 1.04 -5.14
CA GLU A 78 3.97 1.87 -4.97
C GLU A 78 2.74 1.12 -5.46
N VAL A 79 1.78 0.90 -4.56
CA VAL A 79 0.52 0.23 -4.88
C VAL A 79 -0.59 1.19 -4.51
N ASP A 80 -0.78 2.19 -5.36
CA ASP A 80 -1.53 3.39 -4.99
C ASP A 80 -2.49 3.88 -6.08
N GLY A 81 -2.75 3.08 -7.10
CA GLY A 81 -3.65 3.48 -8.18
C GLY A 81 -3.23 4.76 -8.89
N GLY A 82 -1.97 5.15 -8.76
CA GLY A 82 -1.46 6.37 -9.38
C GLY A 82 -1.54 7.61 -8.50
N LEU A 83 -1.87 7.46 -7.22
CA LEU A 83 -1.95 8.60 -6.30
C LEU A 83 -0.65 9.41 -6.29
N GLY A 84 0.51 8.72 -6.30
CA GLY A 84 1.81 9.36 -6.26
C GLY A 84 2.17 10.17 -7.50
N LEU A 85 1.37 10.09 -8.57
CA LEU A 85 1.61 10.83 -9.79
C LEU A 85 1.20 12.30 -9.72
N GLY A 86 0.45 12.69 -8.70
CA GLY A 86 0.08 14.08 -8.48
C GLY A 86 -0.81 14.66 -9.57
N LEU A 87 -1.86 13.96 -9.94
CA LEU A 87 -2.73 14.35 -11.06
C LEU A 87 -3.79 15.40 -10.72
N THR A 88 -3.74 16.01 -9.58
CA THR A 88 -4.75 17.02 -9.18
C THR A 88 -4.28 18.44 -9.42
#